data_78d470fb474b42c61d17c803257227cb
#
_entry.id   78d470fb474b42c61d17c803257227cb
#
_cell.length_a   1.000
_cell.length_b   1.000
_cell.length_c   1.000
_cell.angle_alpha   90.00
_cell.angle_beta   90.00
_cell.angle_gamma   90.00
#
_symmetry.space_group_name_H-M   'P 1'
#
loop_
_entity.id
_entity.type
_entity.pdbx_description
1 polymer ?
#
loop_
_entity_poly.entity_id
_entity_poly.type
_entity_poly.pdbx_seq_one_letter_code
_entity_poly.pdbx_strand_id
1 'polypeptide(L)'
;FHEWVEYINYIPDGIPIQDKDYTHGTEVTSIIVDGPKGNPQYDDGCGRFRVRHFGVALSGRFSSFSVIQNIRRIISLNKDIKVWNLSLGSILEINENFISPEAAELDKLQNEFDVIFVIAGTNLPHGQEGNPNYRIGAPADSLNGIVVNAVNNKGQSASYSRTGPVLSFFVKPDVSYYGGDGKCKDYMVVCQDDMGQAYNTGTSFAAPWVTRKVAYLIYVMGLSREVAKALLIDSAAGWHCKIDNKKGYGVLPRSIQDILKSEDDEIKFLVYGTTENYTTYNYQLPIPITDDKFPYLARATLVYFPLCNRNQGVDYTNTELDFHFGRVATNKKNNQPYIKSINGNLQAEKGGNGIYEIDARRDYRKWDNVKFVSDVLKSTVKPRTVYEKGMWGIKIYCKNRLSSSVQSGIPFGLVVTLKEINGVNRYATFIQMCQAKGWIVNEVSIENRIDIYLKGEESIELD
;
A
#
# COMPACT_ATOMS: atom_id res chain seq x y z
N PHE A 1 11.26 -6.19 -25.97
CA PHE A 1 10.08 -5.88 -25.15
C PHE A 1 9.19 -4.81 -25.76
N HIS A 2 9.60 -4.20 -26.89
CA HIS A 2 8.89 -3.10 -27.57
C HIS A 2 7.45 -3.45 -27.94
N GLU A 3 7.16 -4.65 -28.35
CA GLU A 3 5.80 -5.14 -28.64
C GLU A 3 4.81 -5.03 -27.46
N TRP A 4 5.33 -4.89 -26.24
CA TRP A 4 4.57 -4.74 -25.01
C TRP A 4 4.43 -3.29 -24.54
N VAL A 5 4.99 -2.33 -25.31
CA VAL A 5 5.03 -0.91 -24.91
C VAL A 5 4.41 -0.04 -26.00
N GLU A 6 3.39 0.72 -25.60
CA GLU A 6 2.85 1.84 -26.36
C GLU A 6 3.48 3.13 -25.82
N TYR A 7 4.26 3.85 -26.65
CA TYR A 7 4.89 5.11 -26.26
C TYR A 7 4.11 6.31 -26.80
N ILE A 8 3.79 7.26 -25.91
CA ILE A 8 3.10 8.51 -26.25
C ILE A 8 3.89 9.69 -25.71
N ASN A 9 4.30 10.61 -26.58
CA ASN A 9 5.07 11.78 -26.22
C ASN A 9 4.17 12.96 -25.82
N TYR A 10 4.44 13.55 -24.66
CA TYR A 10 3.81 14.77 -24.15
C TYR A 10 4.79 15.94 -24.03
N ILE A 11 6.02 15.79 -24.51
CA ILE A 11 6.98 16.90 -24.62
C ILE A 11 6.49 17.83 -25.74
N PRO A 12 6.42 19.15 -25.51
CA PRO A 12 5.96 20.10 -26.52
C PRO A 12 6.79 20.04 -27.80
N ASP A 13 6.13 20.19 -28.94
CA ASP A 13 6.78 20.29 -30.25
C ASP A 13 7.80 21.43 -30.26
N GLY A 14 8.96 21.20 -30.90
CA GLY A 14 10.05 22.18 -30.95
C GLY A 14 11.06 22.09 -29.82
N ILE A 15 10.82 21.29 -28.78
CA ILE A 15 11.85 20.98 -27.78
C ILE A 15 12.62 19.73 -28.25
N PRO A 16 13.95 19.84 -28.52
CA PRO A 16 14.72 18.73 -29.01
C PRO A 16 14.86 17.66 -27.92
N ILE A 17 14.48 16.44 -28.26
CA ILE A 17 14.64 15.24 -27.44
C ILE A 17 15.94 14.57 -27.84
N GLN A 18 16.74 14.14 -26.88
CA GLN A 18 18.01 13.43 -27.08
C GLN A 18 17.85 11.97 -26.62
N ASP A 19 18.67 11.07 -27.14
CA ASP A 19 18.63 9.64 -26.79
C ASP A 19 18.67 9.40 -25.27
N LYS A 20 19.51 10.16 -24.55
CA LYS A 20 19.57 10.11 -23.07
C LYS A 20 18.25 10.44 -22.36
N ASP A 21 17.34 11.16 -23.01
CA ASP A 21 16.04 11.53 -22.41
C ASP A 21 15.09 10.32 -22.38
N TYR A 22 15.31 9.30 -23.23
CA TYR A 22 14.55 8.05 -23.22
C TYR A 22 15.10 7.00 -22.25
N THR A 23 16.39 7.06 -21.91
CA THR A 23 17.12 6.02 -21.17
C THR A 23 16.42 5.61 -19.88
N HIS A 24 16.21 6.54 -18.96
CA HIS A 24 15.62 6.23 -17.65
C HIS A 24 14.20 5.67 -17.76
N GLY A 25 13.37 6.22 -18.65
CA GLY A 25 12.01 5.73 -18.89
C GLY A 25 12.00 4.30 -19.45
N THR A 26 12.91 4.01 -20.38
CA THR A 26 13.09 2.67 -20.98
C THR A 26 13.51 1.66 -19.92
N GLU A 27 14.49 2.00 -19.07
CA GLU A 27 14.98 1.17 -17.98
C GLU A 27 13.84 0.80 -16.99
N VAL A 28 13.07 1.79 -16.53
CA VAL A 28 11.92 1.60 -15.63
C VAL A 28 10.86 0.72 -16.30
N THR A 29 10.52 1.00 -17.56
CA THR A 29 9.51 0.26 -18.30
C THR A 29 9.90 -1.19 -18.50
N SER A 30 11.19 -1.49 -18.73
CA SER A 30 11.68 -2.85 -18.90
C SER A 30 11.40 -3.74 -17.69
N ILE A 31 11.49 -3.18 -16.47
CA ILE A 31 11.14 -3.91 -15.24
C ILE A 31 9.63 -4.17 -15.18
N ILE A 32 8.79 -3.18 -15.54
CA ILE A 32 7.33 -3.37 -15.50
C ILE A 32 6.91 -4.46 -16.48
N VAL A 33 7.43 -4.44 -17.71
CA VAL A 33 7.07 -5.40 -18.76
C VAL A 33 7.50 -6.82 -18.37
N ASP A 34 8.79 -7.02 -18.09
CA ASP A 34 9.36 -8.36 -17.82
C ASP A 34 10.65 -8.27 -16.98
N GLY A 35 10.55 -7.68 -15.80
CA GLY A 35 11.68 -7.57 -14.86
C GLY A 35 12.34 -8.92 -14.54
N PRO A 36 11.58 -10.04 -14.34
CA PRO A 36 12.15 -11.36 -14.11
C PRO A 36 13.12 -11.86 -15.17
N LYS A 37 12.92 -11.50 -16.44
CA LYS A 37 13.82 -11.90 -17.53
C LYS A 37 15.27 -11.45 -17.31
N GLY A 38 15.47 -10.23 -16.84
CA GLY A 38 16.78 -9.68 -16.50
C GLY A 38 17.24 -10.03 -15.08
N ASN A 39 16.29 -10.29 -14.17
CA ASN A 39 16.54 -10.47 -12.74
C ASN A 39 15.80 -11.70 -12.21
N PRO A 40 16.18 -12.93 -12.62
CA PRO A 40 15.43 -14.15 -12.26
C PRO A 40 15.38 -14.40 -10.74
N GLN A 41 16.35 -13.90 -9.98
CA GLN A 41 16.35 -13.97 -8.52
C GLN A 41 15.23 -13.15 -7.85
N TYR A 42 14.58 -12.26 -8.60
CA TYR A 42 13.46 -11.42 -8.17
C TYR A 42 12.17 -11.75 -8.92
N ASP A 43 12.08 -12.95 -9.51
CA ASP A 43 10.83 -13.41 -10.12
C ASP A 43 9.68 -13.30 -9.12
N ASP A 44 8.70 -12.46 -9.49
CA ASP A 44 7.56 -12.14 -8.63
C ASP A 44 6.33 -13.00 -8.92
N GLY A 45 6.36 -13.84 -9.96
CA GLY A 45 5.23 -14.65 -10.39
C GLY A 45 4.06 -13.86 -10.97
N CYS A 46 4.25 -12.57 -11.29
CA CYS A 46 3.18 -11.72 -11.85
C CYS A 46 3.03 -11.84 -13.37
N GLY A 47 3.94 -12.55 -14.06
CA GLY A 47 3.93 -12.64 -15.52
C GLY A 47 4.39 -11.34 -16.20
N ARG A 48 3.91 -11.09 -17.42
CA ARG A 48 4.25 -9.92 -18.23
C ARG A 48 3.11 -8.92 -18.27
N PHE A 49 3.45 -7.61 -18.42
CA PHE A 49 2.47 -6.55 -18.53
C PHE A 49 2.66 -5.74 -19.81
N ARG A 50 1.55 -5.37 -20.44
CA ARG A 50 1.55 -4.31 -21.45
C ARG A 50 1.61 -2.96 -20.74
N VAL A 51 2.42 -2.04 -21.28
CA VAL A 51 2.69 -0.74 -20.67
C VAL A 51 2.37 0.37 -21.66
N ARG A 52 1.58 1.34 -21.22
CA ARG A 52 1.46 2.62 -21.91
C ARG A 52 2.41 3.60 -21.25
N HIS A 53 3.48 3.98 -21.97
CA HIS A 53 4.54 4.85 -21.47
C HIS A 53 4.34 6.26 -22.02
N PHE A 54 4.33 7.23 -21.11
CA PHE A 54 4.14 8.64 -21.43
C PHE A 54 5.42 9.45 -21.18
N GLY A 55 5.99 10.03 -22.24
CA GLY A 55 7.12 10.95 -22.13
C GLY A 55 6.66 12.32 -21.62
N VAL A 56 6.92 12.65 -20.36
CA VAL A 56 6.44 13.87 -19.69
C VAL A 56 7.56 14.80 -19.24
N ALA A 57 8.80 14.33 -19.20
CA ALA A 57 9.96 15.06 -18.70
C ALA A 57 11.22 14.74 -19.49
N LEU A 58 12.12 15.69 -19.59
CA LEU A 58 13.45 15.51 -20.17
C LEU A 58 14.50 15.48 -19.05
N SER A 59 15.58 14.74 -19.25
CA SER A 59 16.66 14.59 -18.28
C SER A 59 17.23 15.96 -17.84
N GLY A 60 17.03 16.32 -16.56
CA GLY A 60 17.53 17.56 -15.99
C GLY A 60 16.90 18.85 -16.51
N ARG A 61 15.86 18.78 -17.35
CA ARG A 61 15.24 19.94 -18.02
C ARG A 61 13.72 19.83 -18.02
N PHE A 62 13.11 19.93 -16.85
CA PHE A 62 11.64 19.94 -16.76
C PHE A 62 11.15 20.86 -15.65
N SER A 63 9.94 21.35 -15.81
CA SER A 63 9.20 22.05 -14.76
C SER A 63 8.25 21.06 -14.09
N SER A 64 8.27 20.94 -12.77
CA SER A 64 7.35 20.10 -12.03
C SER A 64 5.90 20.47 -12.29
N PHE A 65 5.62 21.76 -12.49
CA PHE A 65 4.28 22.25 -12.86
C PHE A 65 3.81 21.66 -14.20
N SER A 66 4.67 21.71 -15.23
CA SER A 66 4.34 21.17 -16.56
C SER A 66 4.13 19.66 -16.52
N VAL A 67 4.97 18.95 -15.76
CA VAL A 67 4.83 17.50 -15.56
C VAL A 67 3.49 17.16 -14.91
N ILE A 68 3.10 17.86 -13.85
CA ILE A 68 1.83 17.62 -13.17
C ILE A 68 0.63 17.95 -14.07
N GLN A 69 0.68 19.00 -14.86
CA GLN A 69 -0.38 19.30 -15.86
C GLN A 69 -0.51 18.19 -16.91
N ASN A 70 0.62 17.68 -17.40
CA ASN A 70 0.62 16.54 -18.31
C ASN A 70 0.04 15.29 -17.64
N ILE A 71 0.43 14.95 -16.41
CA ILE A 71 -0.11 13.81 -15.65
C ILE A 71 -1.62 13.94 -15.54
N ARG A 72 -2.14 15.11 -15.14
CA ARG A 72 -3.59 15.34 -15.05
C ARG A 72 -4.29 15.07 -16.38
N ARG A 73 -3.77 15.60 -17.48
CA ARG A 73 -4.30 15.38 -18.82
C ARG A 73 -4.25 13.91 -19.22
N ILE A 74 -3.13 13.22 -18.98
CA ILE A 74 -2.94 11.81 -19.28
C ILE A 74 -3.97 10.95 -18.54
N ILE A 75 -4.10 11.14 -17.22
CA ILE A 75 -5.05 10.39 -16.38
C ILE A 75 -6.49 10.59 -16.87
N SER A 76 -6.87 11.84 -17.17
CA SER A 76 -8.23 12.17 -17.62
C SER A 76 -8.59 11.52 -18.97
N LEU A 77 -7.60 11.28 -19.84
CA LEU A 77 -7.77 10.66 -21.15
C LEU A 77 -7.64 9.13 -21.13
N ASN A 78 -7.09 8.55 -20.05
CA ASN A 78 -6.82 7.11 -19.94
C ASN A 78 -7.50 6.52 -18.69
N LYS A 79 -8.82 6.67 -18.59
CA LYS A 79 -9.63 6.26 -17.41
C LYS A 79 -9.69 4.74 -17.23
N ASP A 80 -9.36 3.99 -18.24
CA ASP A 80 -9.23 2.53 -18.25
C ASP A 80 -8.01 2.04 -17.47
N ILE A 81 -6.97 2.89 -17.32
CA ILE A 81 -5.76 2.54 -16.60
C ILE A 81 -5.91 2.91 -15.12
N LYS A 82 -5.82 1.91 -14.25
CA LYS A 82 -5.98 2.07 -12.79
C LYS A 82 -4.64 2.17 -12.05
N VAL A 83 -3.56 1.63 -12.60
CA VAL A 83 -2.25 1.55 -11.93
C VAL A 83 -1.22 2.37 -12.69
N TRP A 84 -0.57 3.28 -11.97
CA TRP A 84 0.39 4.22 -12.55
C TRP A 84 1.73 4.16 -11.81
N ASN A 85 2.82 3.97 -12.53
CA ASN A 85 4.17 4.07 -11.99
C ASN A 85 4.73 5.47 -12.20
N LEU A 86 5.28 6.06 -11.14
CA LEU A 86 5.93 7.36 -11.19
C LEU A 86 7.33 7.27 -10.57
N SER A 87 8.33 6.97 -11.42
CA SER A 87 9.73 6.95 -11.03
C SER A 87 10.41 8.30 -11.31
N LEU A 88 9.74 9.37 -10.91
CA LEU A 88 10.16 10.75 -11.08
C LEU A 88 10.09 11.46 -9.73
N GLY A 89 11.10 12.26 -9.38
CA GLY A 89 11.09 12.96 -8.11
C GLY A 89 12.07 14.12 -8.04
N SER A 90 11.81 15.02 -7.10
CA SER A 90 12.64 16.20 -6.84
C SER A 90 13.91 15.83 -6.06
N ILE A 91 15.00 16.52 -6.38
CA ILE A 91 16.21 16.52 -5.54
C ILE A 91 16.02 17.31 -4.22
N LEU A 92 15.04 18.22 -4.18
CA LEU A 92 14.73 19.00 -3.00
C LEU A 92 13.93 18.14 -2.00
N GLU A 93 14.19 18.38 -0.72
CA GLU A 93 13.46 17.73 0.38
C GLU A 93 12.04 18.26 0.50
N ILE A 94 11.13 17.42 0.98
CA ILE A 94 9.77 17.84 1.32
C ILE A 94 9.75 18.79 2.53
N ASN A 95 8.69 19.58 2.62
CA ASN A 95 8.45 20.45 3.76
C ASN A 95 7.89 19.65 4.96
N GLU A 96 8.20 20.05 6.18
CA GLU A 96 7.71 19.40 7.40
C GLU A 96 6.25 19.70 7.74
N ASN A 97 5.73 20.82 7.25
CA ASN A 97 4.43 21.35 7.64
C ASN A 97 3.41 21.36 6.49
N PHE A 98 3.86 21.13 5.27
CA PHE A 98 3.02 21.18 4.08
C PHE A 98 3.36 20.05 3.10
N ILE A 99 2.34 19.47 2.53
CA ILE A 99 2.48 18.54 1.39
C ILE A 99 2.88 19.35 0.15
N SER A 100 3.73 18.77 -0.71
CA SER A 100 4.10 19.39 -1.98
C SER A 100 2.89 19.57 -2.91
N PRO A 101 2.90 20.60 -3.78
CA PRO A 101 1.83 20.79 -4.75
C PRO A 101 1.65 19.56 -5.66
N GLU A 102 2.77 18.94 -6.03
CA GLU A 102 2.81 17.75 -6.87
C GLU A 102 2.09 16.57 -6.20
N ALA A 103 2.42 16.27 -4.95
CA ALA A 103 1.80 15.20 -4.20
C ALA A 103 0.31 15.46 -3.94
N ALA A 104 -0.05 16.70 -3.63
CA ALA A 104 -1.45 17.08 -3.43
C ALA A 104 -2.30 16.89 -4.69
N GLU A 105 -1.75 17.16 -5.87
CA GLU A 105 -2.44 16.91 -7.12
C GLU A 105 -2.56 15.40 -7.41
N LEU A 106 -1.52 14.60 -7.14
CA LEU A 106 -1.61 13.15 -7.25
C LEU A 106 -2.66 12.55 -6.30
N ASP A 107 -2.74 13.04 -5.06
CA ASP A 107 -3.76 12.59 -4.10
C ASP A 107 -5.17 12.92 -4.56
N LYS A 108 -5.35 14.10 -5.18
CA LYS A 108 -6.62 14.51 -5.78
C LYS A 108 -7.00 13.63 -6.97
N LEU A 109 -6.06 13.39 -7.90
CA LEU A 109 -6.30 12.54 -9.08
C LEU A 109 -6.67 11.12 -8.70
N GLN A 110 -6.05 10.56 -7.65
CA GLN A 110 -6.38 9.24 -7.14
C GLN A 110 -7.84 9.14 -6.68
N ASN A 111 -8.36 10.17 -6.03
CA ASN A 111 -9.77 10.22 -5.63
C ASN A 111 -10.71 10.48 -6.81
N GLU A 112 -10.34 11.39 -7.73
CA GLU A 112 -11.19 11.82 -8.86
C GLU A 112 -11.38 10.70 -9.90
N PHE A 113 -10.33 9.91 -10.17
CA PHE A 113 -10.33 8.90 -11.25
C PHE A 113 -10.28 7.45 -10.76
N ASP A 114 -10.32 7.23 -9.45
CA ASP A 114 -10.22 5.90 -8.86
C ASP A 114 -8.98 5.13 -9.36
N VAL A 115 -7.82 5.78 -9.30
CA VAL A 115 -6.52 5.24 -9.70
C VAL A 115 -5.57 5.14 -8.52
N ILE A 116 -4.44 4.44 -8.68
CA ILE A 116 -3.38 4.37 -7.69
C ILE A 116 -2.03 4.65 -8.33
N PHE A 117 -1.23 5.50 -7.68
CA PHE A 117 0.15 5.77 -8.06
C PHE A 117 1.11 4.95 -7.20
N VAL A 118 2.09 4.33 -7.85
CA VAL A 118 3.28 3.77 -7.20
C VAL A 118 4.44 4.73 -7.47
N ILE A 119 5.00 5.30 -6.42
CA ILE A 119 5.90 6.45 -6.48
C ILE A 119 7.26 6.07 -5.90
N ALA A 120 8.35 6.35 -6.62
CA ALA A 120 9.69 6.16 -6.10
C ALA A 120 10.00 7.13 -4.93
N GLY A 121 10.61 6.62 -3.86
CA GLY A 121 10.90 7.36 -2.62
C GLY A 121 12.02 8.39 -2.70
N THR A 122 12.57 8.60 -3.91
CA THR A 122 13.68 9.49 -4.26
C THR A 122 15.05 9.07 -3.72
N ASN A 123 16.10 9.47 -4.44
CA ASN A 123 17.47 9.13 -4.11
C ASN A 123 18.20 10.34 -3.49
N LEU A 124 19.17 10.07 -2.64
CA LEU A 124 20.10 11.10 -2.15
C LEU A 124 20.87 11.72 -3.32
N PRO A 125 21.16 13.03 -3.27
CA PRO A 125 22.09 13.64 -4.20
C PRO A 125 23.46 12.94 -4.14
N HIS A 126 24.17 12.95 -5.25
CA HIS A 126 25.50 12.36 -5.33
C HIS A 126 26.44 12.96 -4.23
N GLY A 127 27.17 12.10 -3.55
CA GLY A 127 28.07 12.51 -2.45
C GLY A 127 27.39 12.64 -1.08
N GLN A 128 26.07 12.44 -0.99
CA GLN A 128 25.32 12.45 0.28
C GLN A 128 24.87 11.03 0.72
N GLU A 129 25.41 9.99 0.09
CA GLU A 129 25.02 8.60 0.37
C GLU A 129 25.27 8.22 1.83
N GLY A 130 24.22 7.75 2.47
CA GLY A 130 24.24 7.37 3.88
C GLY A 130 23.89 8.50 4.86
N ASN A 131 23.60 9.73 4.39
CA ASN A 131 23.13 10.82 5.26
C ASN A 131 21.74 10.48 5.82
N PRO A 132 21.59 10.26 7.13
CA PRO A 132 20.33 9.80 7.73
C PRO A 132 19.28 10.91 7.81
N ASN A 133 19.66 12.16 7.62
CA ASN A 133 18.80 13.32 7.84
C ASN A 133 18.11 13.81 6.57
N TYR A 134 18.45 13.24 5.41
CA TYR A 134 17.86 13.63 4.14
C TYR A 134 16.46 13.07 3.98
N ARG A 135 15.47 13.95 3.91
CA ARG A 135 14.07 13.58 3.74
C ARG A 135 13.74 13.26 2.29
N ILE A 136 12.70 12.47 2.08
CA ILE A 136 12.17 12.18 0.74
C ILE A 136 11.86 13.45 -0.02
N GLY A 137 11.87 13.40 -1.35
CA GLY A 137 11.57 14.53 -2.24
C GLY A 137 10.18 14.43 -2.85
N ALA A 138 9.61 15.57 -3.27
CA ALA A 138 8.34 15.59 -3.98
C ALA A 138 8.41 14.75 -5.28
N PRO A 139 7.34 14.01 -5.65
CA PRO A 139 6.03 13.91 -5.00
C PRO A 139 5.90 12.70 -4.05
N ALA A 140 7.00 12.17 -3.50
CA ALA A 140 6.97 11.01 -2.60
C ALA A 140 6.31 11.31 -1.24
N ASP A 141 5.81 12.51 -1.03
CA ASP A 141 4.96 12.91 0.08
C ASP A 141 3.45 12.74 -0.21
N SER A 142 3.07 12.16 -1.35
CA SER A 142 1.69 11.76 -1.63
C SER A 142 1.19 10.75 -0.59
N LEU A 143 0.06 11.07 0.05
CA LEU A 143 -0.50 10.24 1.11
C LEU A 143 -1.23 9.01 0.55
N ASN A 144 -2.05 9.22 -0.48
CA ASN A 144 -2.84 8.16 -1.08
C ASN A 144 -1.99 7.19 -1.93
N GLY A 145 -0.93 7.67 -2.57
CA GLY A 145 -0.01 6.83 -3.33
C GLY A 145 0.74 5.79 -2.50
N ILE A 146 1.30 4.79 -3.15
CA ILE A 146 2.25 3.84 -2.55
C ILE A 146 3.65 4.36 -2.81
N VAL A 147 4.33 4.84 -1.79
CA VAL A 147 5.72 5.31 -1.88
C VAL A 147 6.67 4.16 -1.57
N VAL A 148 7.62 3.93 -2.47
CA VAL A 148 8.51 2.77 -2.44
C VAL A 148 9.96 3.22 -2.29
N ASN A 149 10.63 2.80 -1.21
CA ASN A 149 12.07 2.93 -1.05
C ASN A 149 12.82 1.68 -1.54
N ALA A 150 14.14 1.82 -1.70
CA ALA A 150 14.99 0.75 -2.17
C ALA A 150 15.70 0.04 -1.02
N VAL A 151 15.85 -1.28 -1.17
CA VAL A 151 16.73 -2.14 -0.37
C VAL A 151 17.69 -2.90 -1.28
N ASN A 152 18.82 -3.36 -0.70
CA ASN A 152 19.74 -4.27 -1.35
C ASN A 152 19.21 -5.73 -1.29
N ASN A 153 19.96 -6.67 -1.87
CA ASN A 153 19.60 -8.09 -1.93
C ASN A 153 19.49 -8.78 -0.55
N LYS A 154 19.99 -8.13 0.52
CA LYS A 154 19.88 -8.59 1.93
C LYS A 154 18.68 -7.94 2.66
N GLY A 155 17.87 -7.13 2.00
CA GLY A 155 16.75 -6.41 2.62
C GLY A 155 17.18 -5.24 3.52
N GLN A 156 18.42 -4.77 3.41
CA GLN A 156 18.90 -3.59 4.10
C GLN A 156 18.60 -2.34 3.25
N SER A 157 18.26 -1.23 3.89
CA SER A 157 18.01 0.03 3.17
C SER A 157 19.19 0.40 2.30
N ALA A 158 18.94 0.70 1.04
CA ALA A 158 19.98 1.13 0.10
C ALA A 158 20.62 2.44 0.58
N SER A 159 21.92 2.58 0.35
CA SER A 159 22.72 3.70 0.86
C SER A 159 22.25 5.07 0.37
N TYR A 160 21.55 5.11 -0.74
CA TYR A 160 20.98 6.30 -1.37
C TYR A 160 19.52 6.59 -1.01
N SER A 161 18.84 5.69 -0.31
CA SER A 161 17.42 5.88 0.06
C SER A 161 17.26 7.00 1.07
N ARG A 162 16.32 7.89 0.80
CA ARG A 162 15.93 8.98 1.69
C ARG A 162 14.98 8.50 2.78
N THR A 163 14.62 9.36 3.73
CA THR A 163 13.80 9.02 4.89
C THR A 163 12.54 9.84 5.00
N GLY A 164 11.47 9.25 5.55
CA GLY A 164 10.31 9.97 6.06
C GLY A 164 10.55 10.53 7.48
N PRO A 165 9.50 10.80 8.22
CA PRO A 165 8.08 10.74 7.87
C PRO A 165 7.62 11.93 7.03
N VAL A 166 6.34 11.91 6.62
CA VAL A 166 5.66 13.05 6.01
C VAL A 166 4.82 13.75 7.06
N LEU A 167 4.82 15.09 7.09
CA LEU A 167 4.15 15.93 8.10
C LEU A 167 4.43 15.45 9.53
N SER A 168 5.65 14.99 9.80
CA SER A 168 6.16 14.46 11.06
C SER A 168 5.47 13.19 11.64
N PHE A 169 4.39 12.70 11.06
CA PHE A 169 3.63 11.57 11.62
C PHE A 169 3.11 10.55 10.60
N PHE A 170 2.93 10.88 9.31
CA PHE A 170 2.55 9.90 8.30
C PHE A 170 3.72 9.00 7.92
N VAL A 171 3.49 7.69 7.91
CA VAL A 171 4.51 6.72 7.49
C VAL A 171 4.73 6.83 6.00
N LYS A 172 5.91 7.29 5.63
CA LYS A 172 6.45 7.24 4.28
C LYS A 172 7.95 6.95 4.37
N PRO A 173 8.50 6.13 3.47
CA PRO A 173 7.79 5.37 2.43
C PRO A 173 6.72 4.45 3.02
N ASP A 174 5.77 3.97 2.21
CA ASP A 174 4.82 2.95 2.66
C ASP A 174 5.54 1.60 2.81
N VAL A 175 6.30 1.20 1.79
CA VAL A 175 7.02 -0.07 1.74
C VAL A 175 8.38 0.09 1.08
N SER A 176 9.19 -0.93 1.14
CA SER A 176 10.46 -1.02 0.40
C SER A 176 10.54 -2.27 -0.46
N TYR A 177 11.31 -2.20 -1.52
CA TYR A 177 11.59 -3.33 -2.39
C TYR A 177 13.02 -3.28 -2.95
N TYR A 178 13.44 -4.34 -3.62
CA TYR A 178 14.79 -4.47 -4.16
C TYR A 178 15.02 -3.47 -5.29
N GLY A 179 15.94 -2.54 -5.10
CA GLY A 179 16.36 -1.53 -6.08
C GLY A 179 17.87 -1.53 -6.29
N GLY A 180 18.57 -2.49 -5.65
CA GLY A 180 20.02 -2.61 -5.65
C GLY A 180 20.71 -1.59 -4.74
N ASP A 181 22.03 -1.77 -4.55
CA ASP A 181 22.91 -0.81 -3.89
C ASP A 181 24.35 -0.96 -4.40
N GLY A 182 24.83 0.02 -5.13
CA GLY A 182 26.15 0.02 -5.75
C GLY A 182 27.29 -0.14 -4.73
N LYS A 183 27.12 0.31 -3.49
CA LYS A 183 28.11 0.08 -2.40
C LYS A 183 28.27 -1.40 -2.07
N CYS A 184 27.22 -2.19 -2.27
CA CYS A 184 27.22 -3.64 -2.06
C CYS A 184 27.44 -4.43 -3.35
N LYS A 185 27.75 -3.77 -4.47
CA LYS A 185 27.84 -4.36 -5.82
C LYS A 185 26.56 -5.13 -6.21
N ASP A 186 25.43 -4.64 -5.77
CA ASP A 186 24.11 -5.19 -6.03
C ASP A 186 23.36 -4.26 -6.98
N TYR A 187 23.04 -4.78 -8.17
CA TYR A 187 22.49 -3.98 -9.26
C TYR A 187 21.23 -4.64 -9.85
N MET A 188 20.30 -3.81 -10.32
CA MET A 188 19.20 -4.23 -11.16
C MET A 188 19.64 -4.27 -12.61
N VAL A 189 19.34 -5.37 -13.29
CA VAL A 189 19.50 -5.49 -14.74
C VAL A 189 18.29 -4.85 -15.42
N VAL A 190 18.53 -3.91 -16.30
CA VAL A 190 17.52 -3.14 -17.03
C VAL A 190 17.88 -3.07 -18.51
N CYS A 191 16.89 -2.75 -19.36
CA CYS A 191 17.16 -2.44 -20.77
C CYS A 191 17.33 -0.94 -20.93
N GLN A 192 18.42 -0.52 -21.59
CA GLN A 192 18.73 0.89 -21.77
C GLN A 192 18.32 1.41 -23.16
N ASP A 193 18.46 0.58 -24.17
CA ASP A 193 18.07 0.84 -25.56
C ASP A 193 17.61 -0.45 -26.24
N ASP A 194 17.53 -0.45 -27.57
CA ASP A 194 17.02 -1.57 -28.37
C ASP A 194 17.73 -2.90 -28.13
N MET A 195 18.97 -2.90 -27.67
CA MET A 195 19.77 -4.13 -27.54
C MET A 195 20.64 -4.18 -26.27
N GLY A 196 20.71 -3.10 -25.51
CA GLY A 196 21.63 -2.99 -24.39
C GLY A 196 21.01 -3.42 -23.04
N GLN A 197 21.79 -4.19 -22.28
CA GLN A 197 21.57 -4.37 -20.85
C GLN A 197 22.42 -3.37 -20.08
N ALA A 198 21.83 -2.74 -19.07
CA ALA A 198 22.53 -1.89 -18.13
C ALA A 198 22.34 -2.40 -16.71
N TYR A 199 23.23 -1.98 -15.81
CA TYR A 199 23.25 -2.34 -14.40
C TYR A 199 23.11 -1.08 -13.58
N ASN A 200 21.93 -0.87 -12.99
CA ASN A 200 21.58 0.35 -12.30
C ASN A 200 21.05 0.10 -10.89
N THR A 201 21.03 1.16 -10.08
CA THR A 201 20.47 1.15 -8.73
C THR A 201 19.62 2.39 -8.50
N GLY A 202 18.53 2.29 -7.74
CA GLY A 202 17.69 3.43 -7.43
C GLY A 202 16.31 3.04 -6.91
N THR A 203 15.67 3.95 -6.22
CA THR A 203 14.26 3.82 -5.87
C THR A 203 13.37 3.76 -7.12
N SER A 204 13.83 4.35 -8.23
CA SER A 204 13.21 4.27 -9.56
C SER A 204 13.13 2.83 -10.09
N PHE A 205 13.98 1.93 -9.62
CA PHE A 205 14.00 0.53 -10.01
C PHE A 205 13.32 -0.39 -8.98
N ALA A 206 13.08 0.10 -7.75
CA ALA A 206 12.27 -0.60 -6.77
C ALA A 206 10.75 -0.40 -7.02
N ALA A 207 10.33 0.81 -7.35
CA ALA A 207 8.93 1.14 -7.60
C ALA A 207 8.26 0.31 -8.70
N PRO A 208 8.86 0.07 -9.88
CA PRO A 208 8.25 -0.74 -10.93
C PRO A 208 7.96 -2.18 -10.53
N TRP A 209 8.76 -2.81 -9.67
CA TRP A 209 8.45 -4.12 -9.11
C TRP A 209 7.18 -4.13 -8.24
N VAL A 210 7.00 -3.07 -7.46
CA VAL A 210 5.78 -2.90 -6.66
C VAL A 210 4.60 -2.61 -7.58
N THR A 211 4.80 -1.84 -8.65
CA THR A 211 3.78 -1.57 -9.68
C THR A 211 3.26 -2.85 -10.30
N ARG A 212 4.14 -3.82 -10.63
CA ARG A 212 3.75 -5.15 -11.14
C ARG A 212 2.82 -5.87 -10.16
N LYS A 213 3.15 -5.86 -8.87
CA LYS A 213 2.33 -6.49 -7.83
C LYS A 213 0.97 -5.81 -7.68
N VAL A 214 0.93 -4.48 -7.68
CA VAL A 214 -0.32 -3.70 -7.65
C VAL A 214 -1.17 -4.01 -8.89
N ALA A 215 -0.55 -4.04 -10.07
CA ALA A 215 -1.24 -4.37 -11.32
C ALA A 215 -1.82 -5.79 -11.28
N TYR A 216 -1.07 -6.76 -10.79
CA TYR A 216 -1.57 -8.12 -10.60
C TYR A 216 -2.78 -8.17 -9.66
N LEU A 217 -2.68 -7.52 -8.49
CA LEU A 217 -3.78 -7.50 -7.51
C LEU A 217 -5.04 -6.84 -8.07
N ILE A 218 -4.91 -5.79 -8.88
CA ILE A 218 -6.07 -5.06 -9.42
C ILE A 218 -6.61 -5.70 -10.70
N TYR A 219 -5.75 -6.00 -11.68
CA TYR A 219 -6.21 -6.47 -12.99
C TYR A 219 -6.41 -7.99 -13.07
N VAL A 220 -5.56 -8.77 -12.40
CA VAL A 220 -5.68 -10.24 -12.40
C VAL A 220 -6.60 -10.71 -11.29
N MET A 221 -6.42 -10.20 -10.07
CA MET A 221 -7.24 -10.63 -8.92
C MET A 221 -8.56 -9.85 -8.79
N GLY A 222 -8.74 -8.74 -9.52
CA GLY A 222 -9.95 -7.91 -9.48
C GLY A 222 -10.18 -7.22 -8.13
N LEU A 223 -9.11 -6.95 -7.38
CA LEU A 223 -9.21 -6.30 -6.08
C LEU A 223 -9.26 -4.77 -6.24
N SER A 224 -9.90 -4.08 -5.29
CA SER A 224 -9.85 -2.63 -5.25
C SER A 224 -8.45 -2.13 -4.86
N ARG A 225 -8.14 -0.88 -5.18
CA ARG A 225 -6.86 -0.24 -4.84
C ARG A 225 -6.63 -0.19 -3.32
N GLU A 226 -7.71 -0.02 -2.54
CA GLU A 226 -7.67 0.00 -1.08
C GLU A 226 -7.22 -1.37 -0.53
N VAL A 227 -7.81 -2.44 -1.06
CA VAL A 227 -7.45 -3.82 -0.69
C VAL A 227 -6.04 -4.16 -1.17
N ALA A 228 -5.68 -3.77 -2.40
CA ALA A 228 -4.33 -3.99 -2.93
C ALA A 228 -3.26 -3.32 -2.06
N LYS A 229 -3.44 -2.04 -1.71
CA LYS A 229 -2.53 -1.31 -0.82
C LYS A 229 -2.49 -1.93 0.58
N ALA A 230 -3.64 -2.37 1.13
CA ALA A 230 -3.71 -3.02 2.44
C ALA A 230 -2.94 -4.35 2.46
N LEU A 231 -3.08 -5.18 1.43
CA LEU A 231 -2.34 -6.44 1.28
C LEU A 231 -0.83 -6.23 1.21
N LEU A 232 -0.38 -5.23 0.45
CA LEU A 232 1.05 -4.91 0.37
C LEU A 232 1.60 -4.47 1.72
N ILE A 233 0.92 -3.59 2.42
CA ILE A 233 1.34 -3.12 3.74
C ILE A 233 1.33 -4.27 4.76
N ASP A 234 0.26 -5.06 4.80
CA ASP A 234 0.13 -6.20 5.71
C ASP A 234 1.25 -7.23 5.52
N SER A 235 1.56 -7.56 4.26
CA SER A 235 2.61 -8.54 3.93
C SER A 235 4.03 -8.00 4.20
N ALA A 236 4.27 -6.70 3.94
CA ALA A 236 5.56 -6.07 4.26
C ALA A 236 5.80 -5.99 5.77
N ALA A 237 4.75 -5.69 6.54
CA ALA A 237 4.82 -5.54 7.98
C ALA A 237 5.08 -6.86 8.71
N GLY A 238 4.43 -7.95 8.31
CA GLY A 238 4.56 -9.24 8.96
C GLY A 238 4.24 -9.21 10.46
N TRP A 239 4.74 -10.18 11.22
CA TRP A 239 4.53 -10.30 12.68
C TRP A 239 5.57 -9.59 13.54
N HIS A 240 6.64 -9.08 12.95
CA HIS A 240 7.76 -8.41 13.62
C HIS A 240 7.93 -6.97 13.17
N CYS A 241 6.88 -6.37 12.65
CA CYS A 241 6.94 -5.03 12.10
C CYS A 241 7.42 -4.02 13.14
N LYS A 242 8.57 -3.46 12.86
CA LYS A 242 9.02 -2.22 13.45
C LYS A 242 9.02 -1.18 12.34
N ILE A 243 8.00 -0.34 12.33
CA ILE A 243 7.90 0.76 11.37
C ILE A 243 9.13 1.63 11.52
N ASP A 244 9.81 1.90 10.42
CA ASP A 244 10.93 2.83 10.38
C ASP A 244 10.81 3.81 9.20
N ASN A 245 11.47 4.96 9.32
CA ASN A 245 11.37 6.02 8.33
C ASN A 245 12.10 5.73 7.00
N LYS A 246 12.92 4.66 6.93
CA LYS A 246 13.64 4.26 5.70
C LYS A 246 12.92 3.17 4.93
N LYS A 247 12.30 2.21 5.65
CA LYS A 247 11.64 1.05 5.04
C LYS A 247 10.12 1.07 5.14
N GLY A 248 9.57 2.05 5.85
CA GLY A 248 8.13 2.15 6.07
C GLY A 248 7.61 0.99 6.90
N TYR A 249 6.57 0.31 6.41
CA TYR A 249 6.02 -0.89 7.04
C TYR A 249 6.90 -2.13 6.85
N GLY A 250 7.88 -2.10 5.94
CA GLY A 250 8.84 -3.18 5.74
C GLY A 250 9.17 -3.44 4.27
N VAL A 251 9.85 -4.57 4.04
CA VAL A 251 10.22 -5.04 2.70
C VAL A 251 9.18 -6.02 2.21
N LEU A 252 8.66 -5.79 1.00
CA LEU A 252 7.66 -6.68 0.39
C LEU A 252 8.26 -8.05 0.06
N PRO A 253 7.48 -9.13 0.21
CA PRO A 253 7.84 -10.45 -0.30
C PRO A 253 8.12 -10.40 -1.81
N ARG A 254 9.01 -11.29 -2.27
CA ARG A 254 9.35 -11.38 -3.70
C ARG A 254 8.19 -11.89 -4.52
N SER A 255 7.65 -13.05 -4.15
CA SER A 255 6.55 -13.66 -4.86
C SER A 255 5.20 -12.99 -4.53
N ILE A 256 4.35 -12.81 -5.55
CA ILE A 256 2.96 -12.38 -5.36
C ILE A 256 2.16 -13.41 -4.56
N GLN A 257 2.54 -14.68 -4.65
CA GLN A 257 1.89 -15.74 -3.89
C GLN A 257 2.10 -15.58 -2.39
N ASP A 258 3.28 -15.13 -1.93
CA ASP A 258 3.54 -14.88 -0.51
C ASP A 258 2.71 -13.72 0.06
N ILE A 259 2.21 -12.85 -0.82
CA ILE A 259 1.27 -11.77 -0.45
C ILE A 259 -0.15 -12.31 -0.30
N LEU A 260 -0.56 -13.21 -1.19
CA LEU A 260 -1.93 -13.72 -1.30
C LEU A 260 -2.20 -14.93 -0.41
N LYS A 261 -1.26 -15.86 -0.32
CA LYS A 261 -1.38 -17.08 0.51
C LYS A 261 -1.20 -16.75 1.99
N SER A 262 -1.79 -17.59 2.82
CA SER A 262 -1.53 -17.67 4.26
C SER A 262 -0.85 -18.98 4.59
N GLU A 263 -0.08 -18.99 5.69
CA GLU A 263 0.46 -20.23 6.24
C GLU A 263 -0.65 -21.16 6.73
N ASP A 264 -0.36 -22.44 6.90
CA ASP A 264 -1.37 -23.42 7.32
C ASP A 264 -1.99 -23.13 8.68
N ASP A 265 -1.24 -22.45 9.55
CA ASP A 265 -1.69 -22.00 10.88
C ASP A 265 -2.28 -20.58 10.88
N GLU A 266 -2.50 -19.99 9.71
CA GLU A 266 -3.06 -18.64 9.57
C GLU A 266 -4.43 -18.64 8.91
N ILE A 267 -5.32 -17.81 9.43
CA ILE A 267 -6.57 -17.42 8.79
C ILE A 267 -6.39 -15.98 8.29
N LYS A 268 -6.33 -15.79 6.99
CA LYS A 268 -6.26 -14.47 6.35
C LYS A 268 -7.56 -14.22 5.59
N PHE A 269 -8.19 -13.08 5.83
CA PHE A 269 -9.42 -12.70 5.13
C PHE A 269 -9.47 -11.20 4.87
N LEU A 270 -10.29 -10.84 3.90
CA LEU A 270 -10.50 -9.48 3.45
C LEU A 270 -11.90 -9.01 3.82
N VAL A 271 -12.00 -7.78 4.30
CA VAL A 271 -13.27 -7.06 4.46
C VAL A 271 -13.16 -5.75 3.69
N TYR A 272 -14.09 -5.49 2.80
CA TYR A 272 -14.11 -4.26 2.03
C TYR A 272 -15.54 -3.74 1.89
N GLY A 273 -15.66 -2.45 1.66
CA GLY A 273 -16.94 -1.79 1.54
C GLY A 273 -16.77 -0.28 1.41
N THR A 274 -17.88 0.43 1.52
CA THR A 274 -17.92 1.90 1.51
C THR A 274 -18.57 2.38 2.79
N THR A 275 -17.92 3.31 3.50
CA THR A 275 -18.48 3.91 4.71
C THR A 275 -19.26 5.16 4.37
N GLU A 276 -20.37 5.40 5.06
CA GLU A 276 -21.08 6.67 5.05
C GLU A 276 -20.59 7.57 6.19
N ASN A 277 -20.75 8.88 6.01
CA ASN A 277 -20.35 9.86 7.01
C ASN A 277 -21.08 9.64 8.35
N TYR A 278 -20.34 9.73 9.44
CA TYR A 278 -20.85 9.57 10.81
C TYR A 278 -21.52 8.23 11.12
N THR A 279 -21.36 7.25 10.25
CA THR A 279 -21.92 5.90 10.44
C THR A 279 -20.87 4.98 11.08
N THR A 280 -21.35 4.12 11.96
CA THR A 280 -20.52 3.08 12.58
C THR A 280 -20.86 1.71 11.99
N TYR A 281 -19.85 1.05 11.45
CA TYR A 281 -19.93 -0.31 10.95
C TYR A 281 -19.38 -1.26 11.99
N ASN A 282 -20.19 -2.25 12.38
CA ASN A 282 -19.81 -3.28 13.35
C ASN A 282 -19.93 -4.66 12.69
N TYR A 283 -18.81 -5.33 12.52
CA TYR A 283 -18.75 -6.71 12.03
C TYR A 283 -18.45 -7.64 13.20
N GLN A 284 -19.21 -8.71 13.36
CA GLN A 284 -18.97 -9.76 14.36
C GLN A 284 -18.48 -11.01 13.66
N LEU A 285 -17.30 -11.47 14.01
CA LEU A 285 -16.60 -12.57 13.37
C LEU A 285 -16.59 -13.80 14.28
N PRO A 286 -17.09 -14.94 13.84
CA PRO A 286 -17.05 -16.17 14.58
C PRO A 286 -15.66 -16.83 14.44
N ILE A 287 -14.74 -16.50 15.32
CA ILE A 287 -13.40 -17.07 15.33
C ILE A 287 -13.40 -18.39 16.10
N PRO A 288 -12.79 -19.47 15.59
CA PRO A 288 -12.76 -20.77 16.26
C PRO A 288 -12.14 -20.68 17.67
N ILE A 289 -12.73 -21.41 18.61
CA ILE A 289 -12.32 -21.44 20.02
C ILE A 289 -11.74 -22.81 20.35
N THR A 290 -10.77 -22.87 21.25
CA THR A 290 -10.22 -24.11 21.80
C THR A 290 -10.11 -23.96 23.32
N ASP A 291 -10.66 -24.92 24.08
CA ASP A 291 -10.64 -24.95 25.54
C ASP A 291 -11.05 -23.59 26.17
N ASP A 292 -12.15 -23.02 25.69
CA ASP A 292 -12.68 -21.72 26.08
C ASP A 292 -11.69 -20.55 25.95
N LYS A 293 -10.75 -20.65 25.00
CA LYS A 293 -9.75 -19.63 24.67
C LYS A 293 -9.68 -19.36 23.16
N PHE A 294 -9.22 -18.17 22.82
CA PHE A 294 -8.80 -17.81 21.46
C PHE A 294 -7.29 -17.98 21.32
N PRO A 295 -6.80 -19.05 20.68
CA PRO A 295 -5.36 -19.33 20.56
C PRO A 295 -4.74 -18.57 19.38
N TYR A 296 -4.94 -17.25 19.30
CA TYR A 296 -4.48 -16.47 18.13
C TYR A 296 -3.69 -15.23 18.51
N LEU A 297 -2.62 -14.99 17.74
CA LEU A 297 -2.12 -13.66 17.44
C LEU A 297 -3.00 -13.03 16.36
N ALA A 298 -3.16 -11.71 16.40
CA ALA A 298 -4.00 -11.00 15.48
C ALA A 298 -3.29 -9.78 14.89
N ARG A 299 -3.45 -9.59 13.57
CA ARG A 299 -2.97 -8.45 12.82
C ARG A 299 -4.08 -7.96 11.91
N ALA A 300 -4.20 -6.65 11.75
CA ALA A 300 -5.17 -6.06 10.85
C ALA A 300 -4.63 -4.78 10.24
N THR A 301 -4.87 -4.61 8.94
CA THR A 301 -4.44 -3.45 8.14
C THR A 301 -5.63 -2.88 7.39
N LEU A 302 -6.09 -1.70 7.80
CA LEU A 302 -7.15 -0.94 7.14
C LEU A 302 -6.54 0.17 6.30
N VAL A 303 -6.97 0.28 5.04
CA VAL A 303 -6.57 1.35 4.10
C VAL A 303 -7.80 1.98 3.48
N TYR A 304 -7.75 3.28 3.33
CA TYR A 304 -8.75 4.10 2.63
C TYR A 304 -8.09 5.33 1.99
N PHE A 305 -8.77 5.97 1.06
CA PHE A 305 -8.27 7.14 0.35
C PHE A 305 -9.11 8.38 0.72
N PRO A 306 -8.70 9.16 1.76
CA PRO A 306 -9.42 10.35 2.16
C PRO A 306 -9.27 11.46 1.13
N LEU A 307 -10.24 12.38 1.10
CA LEU A 307 -10.03 13.67 0.48
C LEU A 307 -8.95 14.44 1.25
N CYS A 308 -8.05 15.05 0.50
CA CYS A 308 -6.91 15.78 1.04
C CYS A 308 -6.98 17.25 0.63
N ASN A 309 -6.56 18.15 1.51
CA ASN A 309 -6.52 19.59 1.26
C ASN A 309 -5.21 20.20 1.73
N ARG A 310 -4.35 20.54 0.77
CA ARG A 310 -3.02 21.12 1.03
C ARG A 310 -3.07 22.41 1.86
N ASN A 311 -4.12 23.21 1.71
CA ASN A 311 -4.25 24.50 2.42
C ASN A 311 -4.46 24.34 3.93
N GLN A 312 -4.68 23.12 4.41
CA GLN A 312 -4.87 22.83 5.83
C GLN A 312 -3.54 22.47 6.56
N GLY A 313 -2.41 22.53 5.87
CA GLY A 313 -1.11 22.21 6.47
C GLY A 313 -1.10 20.78 7.03
N VAL A 314 -0.80 20.65 8.33
CA VAL A 314 -0.73 19.34 9.01
C VAL A 314 -2.07 18.62 9.12
N ASP A 315 -3.19 19.32 8.93
CA ASP A 315 -4.55 18.76 8.88
C ASP A 315 -4.95 18.30 7.46
N TYR A 316 -3.99 17.86 6.69
CA TYR A 316 -4.10 17.55 5.28
C TYR A 316 -5.27 16.62 4.91
N THR A 317 -5.59 15.63 5.75
CA THR A 317 -6.69 14.69 5.53
C THR A 317 -7.98 15.15 6.19
N ASN A 318 -9.08 15.12 5.45
CA ASN A 318 -10.39 15.57 5.94
C ASN A 318 -11.16 14.49 6.69
N THR A 319 -10.85 13.23 6.49
CA THR A 319 -11.62 12.10 6.99
C THR A 319 -10.76 11.15 7.80
N GLU A 320 -11.32 10.65 8.87
CA GLU A 320 -10.79 9.60 9.73
C GLU A 320 -11.72 8.39 9.71
N LEU A 321 -11.17 7.21 9.41
CA LEU A 321 -11.80 5.94 9.74
C LEU A 321 -11.20 5.43 11.05
N ASP A 322 -11.91 5.68 12.14
CA ASP A 322 -11.53 5.21 13.48
C ASP A 322 -11.75 3.71 13.58
N PHE A 323 -10.67 2.96 13.75
CA PHE A 323 -10.62 1.52 13.60
C PHE A 323 -10.37 0.82 14.93
N HIS A 324 -11.24 -0.14 15.26
CA HIS A 324 -11.11 -1.02 16.41
C HIS A 324 -11.26 -2.47 15.98
N PHE A 325 -10.33 -3.31 16.38
CA PHE A 325 -10.34 -4.74 16.12
C PHE A 325 -9.97 -5.53 17.37
N GLY A 326 -10.78 -6.53 17.73
CA GLY A 326 -10.54 -7.33 18.91
C GLY A 326 -11.74 -8.17 19.35
N ARG A 327 -11.71 -8.66 20.57
CA ARG A 327 -12.76 -9.53 21.13
C ARG A 327 -13.98 -8.73 21.56
N VAL A 328 -15.17 -9.25 21.28
CA VAL A 328 -16.43 -8.65 21.75
C VAL A 328 -16.66 -9.01 23.21
N ALA A 329 -16.77 -8.01 24.06
CA ALA A 329 -17.08 -8.14 25.47
C ALA A 329 -18.34 -7.32 25.80
N THR A 330 -18.99 -7.62 26.91
CA THR A 330 -20.18 -6.90 27.40
C THR A 330 -19.77 -6.00 28.56
N ASN A 331 -20.17 -4.74 28.49
CA ASN A 331 -19.97 -3.81 29.59
C ASN A 331 -20.96 -4.12 30.73
N LYS A 332 -20.44 -4.49 31.90
CA LYS A 332 -21.24 -4.89 33.07
C LYS A 332 -22.17 -3.79 33.61
N LYS A 333 -21.89 -2.50 33.32
CA LYS A 333 -22.69 -1.38 33.84
C LYS A 333 -23.96 -1.10 33.04
N ASN A 334 -23.88 -1.23 31.72
CA ASN A 334 -24.96 -0.87 30.79
C ASN A 334 -25.40 -2.01 29.88
N ASN A 335 -24.85 -3.20 30.05
CA ASN A 335 -25.12 -4.40 29.27
C ASN A 335 -24.91 -4.22 27.73
N GLN A 336 -24.09 -3.24 27.33
CA GLN A 336 -23.81 -2.97 25.92
C GLN A 336 -22.55 -3.69 25.44
N PRO A 337 -22.56 -4.27 24.23
CA PRO A 337 -21.36 -4.87 23.66
C PRO A 337 -20.32 -3.79 23.30
N TYR A 338 -19.06 -4.09 23.54
CA TYR A 338 -17.94 -3.27 23.11
C TYR A 338 -16.79 -4.15 22.62
N ILE A 339 -15.91 -3.57 21.79
CA ILE A 339 -14.71 -4.26 21.32
C ILE A 339 -13.55 -3.97 22.26
N LYS A 340 -13.01 -5.03 22.85
CA LYS A 340 -11.73 -4.98 23.53
C LYS A 340 -10.62 -5.07 22.48
N SER A 341 -10.23 -3.93 21.95
CA SER A 341 -9.25 -3.81 20.88
C SER A 341 -7.89 -4.38 21.26
N ILE A 342 -7.17 -4.94 20.27
CA ILE A 342 -5.80 -5.42 20.46
C ILE A 342 -4.79 -4.28 20.57
N ASN A 343 -5.09 -3.14 19.97
CA ASN A 343 -4.21 -1.96 19.91
C ASN A 343 -4.39 -0.99 21.08
N GLY A 344 -5.23 -1.27 22.05
CA GLY A 344 -5.47 -0.36 23.18
C GLY A 344 -5.84 1.06 22.79
N ASN A 345 -6.45 1.25 21.61
CA ASN A 345 -6.78 2.54 21.02
C ASN A 345 -7.69 3.34 21.96
N LEU A 346 -7.07 3.99 22.92
CA LEU A 346 -7.69 4.93 23.84
C LEU A 346 -7.72 6.29 23.15
N GLN A 347 -8.60 6.43 22.17
CA GLN A 347 -8.89 7.77 21.70
C GLN A 347 -9.44 8.57 22.88
N ALA A 348 -9.09 9.86 22.93
CA ALA A 348 -9.34 10.82 24.01
C ALA A 348 -10.81 10.96 24.49
N GLU A 349 -11.71 10.10 24.05
CA GLU A 349 -13.13 10.12 24.36
C GLU A 349 -13.48 9.52 25.74
N LYS A 350 -12.52 8.89 26.42
CA LYS A 350 -12.76 8.32 27.76
C LYS A 350 -12.07 9.12 28.85
N GLY A 351 -12.73 10.19 29.24
CA GLY A 351 -12.69 10.73 30.57
C GLY A 351 -11.36 11.21 31.15
N GLY A 352 -11.15 12.49 31.14
CA GLY A 352 -10.37 13.21 32.15
C GLY A 352 -8.92 13.53 31.82
N ASN A 353 -8.16 12.66 31.20
CA ASN A 353 -6.79 12.92 30.79
C ASN A 353 -6.71 12.74 29.26
N GLY A 354 -7.04 13.80 28.52
CA GLY A 354 -6.86 13.83 27.07
C GLY A 354 -5.38 13.68 26.71
N ILE A 355 -5.11 12.91 25.65
CA ILE A 355 -3.77 12.93 25.03
C ILE A 355 -3.69 14.09 24.03
N TYR A 356 -2.51 14.66 23.89
CA TYR A 356 -2.27 15.67 22.84
C TYR A 356 -2.49 15.07 21.46
N GLU A 357 -2.98 15.86 20.52
CA GLU A 357 -3.27 15.37 19.16
C GLU A 357 -2.02 14.83 18.46
N ILE A 358 -0.86 15.44 18.69
CA ILE A 358 0.41 14.97 18.14
C ILE A 358 0.75 13.53 18.59
N ASP A 359 0.47 13.21 19.84
CA ASP A 359 0.65 11.85 20.38
C ASP A 359 -0.38 10.88 19.81
N ALA A 360 -1.64 11.34 19.67
CA ALA A 360 -2.69 10.54 19.04
C ALA A 360 -2.38 10.23 17.58
N ARG A 361 -1.80 11.16 16.83
CA ARG A 361 -1.37 10.96 15.45
C ARG A 361 -0.20 9.98 15.38
N ARG A 362 0.80 10.13 16.23
CA ARG A 362 1.98 9.25 16.26
C ARG A 362 1.64 7.85 16.75
N ASP A 363 0.96 7.72 17.88
CA ASP A 363 0.82 6.44 18.59
C ASP A 363 -0.42 5.65 18.13
N TYR A 364 -1.49 6.33 17.71
CA TYR A 364 -2.75 5.71 17.29
C TYR A 364 -3.10 5.96 15.82
N ARG A 365 -2.20 6.56 15.05
CA ARG A 365 -2.40 6.85 13.63
C ARG A 365 -3.67 7.66 13.36
N LYS A 366 -4.01 8.57 14.26
CA LYS A 366 -5.17 9.43 14.08
C LYS A 366 -5.01 10.28 12.82
N TRP A 367 -6.04 10.31 11.97
CA TRP A 367 -6.10 10.99 10.68
C TRP A 367 -5.17 10.41 9.59
N ASP A 368 -4.52 9.28 9.86
CA ASP A 368 -3.75 8.53 8.87
C ASP A 368 -4.69 7.64 8.04
N ASN A 369 -4.43 7.50 6.75
CA ASN A 369 -5.20 6.67 5.83
C ASN A 369 -4.79 5.19 5.85
N VAL A 370 -3.83 4.84 6.67
CA VAL A 370 -3.41 3.46 6.96
C VAL A 370 -3.50 3.20 8.46
N LYS A 371 -4.35 2.26 8.85
CA LYS A 371 -4.47 1.78 10.23
C LYS A 371 -3.87 0.40 10.32
N PHE A 372 -2.70 0.29 10.90
CA PHE A 372 -2.01 -0.97 11.14
C PHE A 372 -2.02 -1.28 12.63
N VAL A 373 -2.56 -2.45 12.97
CA VAL A 373 -2.57 -2.96 14.34
C VAL A 373 -2.09 -4.41 14.33
N SER A 374 -1.18 -4.77 15.22
CA SER A 374 -0.60 -6.11 15.28
C SER A 374 -0.20 -6.47 16.70
N ASP A 375 -0.42 -7.73 17.04
CA ASP A 375 0.29 -8.34 18.14
C ASP A 375 1.77 -8.50 17.80
N VAL A 376 2.59 -8.56 18.82
CA VAL A 376 4.03 -8.86 18.68
C VAL A 376 4.24 -10.34 18.92
N LEU A 377 4.88 -11.02 17.98
CA LEU A 377 5.30 -12.40 18.17
C LEU A 377 6.36 -12.46 19.28
N LYS A 378 6.05 -13.18 20.34
CA LYS A 378 6.94 -13.41 21.49
C LYS A 378 7.17 -14.91 21.66
N SER A 379 8.25 -15.28 22.31
CA SER A 379 8.58 -16.70 22.62
C SER A 379 7.50 -17.41 23.45
N THR A 380 6.75 -16.66 24.24
CA THR A 380 5.62 -17.18 25.02
C THR A 380 4.38 -16.33 24.75
N VAL A 381 3.44 -16.90 24.00
CA VAL A 381 2.14 -16.29 23.74
C VAL A 381 1.09 -17.08 24.51
N LYS A 382 0.21 -16.37 25.24
CA LYS A 382 -0.91 -17.01 25.94
C LYS A 382 -2.19 -16.84 25.15
N PRO A 383 -3.02 -17.89 25.06
CA PRO A 383 -4.36 -17.78 24.48
C PRO A 383 -5.20 -16.71 25.16
N ARG A 384 -6.02 -16.01 24.39
CA ARG A 384 -6.87 -14.94 24.87
C ARG A 384 -8.17 -15.49 25.49
N THR A 385 -8.66 -14.81 26.51
CA THR A 385 -9.94 -15.13 27.14
C THR A 385 -11.10 -14.96 26.16
N VAL A 386 -11.99 -15.92 26.10
CA VAL A 386 -13.29 -15.81 25.45
C VAL A 386 -14.26 -15.08 26.39
N TYR A 387 -15.05 -14.16 25.84
CA TYR A 387 -16.13 -13.48 26.53
C TYR A 387 -17.47 -14.08 26.12
N GLU A 388 -18.54 -13.73 26.82
CA GLU A 388 -19.89 -14.32 26.72
C GLU A 388 -20.39 -14.60 25.31
N LYS A 389 -20.06 -13.77 24.33
CA LYS A 389 -20.49 -13.92 22.94
C LYS A 389 -19.60 -14.84 22.10
N GLY A 390 -18.39 -15.17 22.55
CA GLY A 390 -17.45 -16.00 21.81
C GLY A 390 -17.08 -15.45 20.41
N MET A 391 -17.06 -14.10 20.27
CA MET A 391 -16.91 -13.45 18.97
C MET A 391 -15.74 -12.45 18.99
N TRP A 392 -15.17 -12.22 17.83
CA TRP A 392 -14.34 -11.05 17.55
C TRP A 392 -15.17 -9.99 16.84
N GLY A 393 -14.72 -8.75 16.90
CA GLY A 393 -15.41 -7.63 16.27
C GLY A 393 -14.47 -6.68 15.57
N ILE A 394 -14.97 -6.11 14.48
CA ILE A 394 -14.39 -4.98 13.77
C ILE A 394 -15.38 -3.83 13.91
N LYS A 395 -14.90 -2.67 14.35
CA LYS A 395 -15.66 -1.43 14.36
C LYS A 395 -14.91 -0.38 13.56
N ILE A 396 -15.58 0.20 12.59
CA ILE A 396 -15.09 1.32 11.78
C ILE A 396 -16.08 2.47 11.98
N TYR A 397 -15.58 3.62 12.41
CA TYR A 397 -16.38 4.83 12.59
C TYR A 397 -15.80 5.96 11.75
N CYS A 398 -16.61 6.50 10.82
CA CYS A 398 -16.22 7.58 9.94
C CYS A 398 -16.42 8.94 10.61
N LYS A 399 -15.35 9.75 10.68
CA LYS A 399 -15.34 11.12 11.22
C LYS A 399 -14.83 12.09 10.16
N ASN A 400 -15.43 13.25 10.04
CA ASN A 400 -14.96 14.32 9.15
C ASN A 400 -14.59 15.57 9.96
N ARG A 401 -13.52 16.28 9.54
CA ARG A 401 -13.09 17.54 10.18
C ARG A 401 -13.90 18.72 9.66
N LEU A 402 -14.29 18.72 8.39
CA LEU A 402 -14.96 19.84 7.72
C LEU A 402 -16.37 19.47 7.31
N SER A 403 -17.31 20.35 7.66
CA SER A 403 -18.73 20.23 7.31
C SER A 403 -19.04 20.39 5.81
N SER A 404 -18.12 21.00 5.05
CA SER A 404 -18.34 21.34 3.62
C SER A 404 -17.86 20.27 2.63
N SER A 405 -17.09 19.27 3.07
CA SER A 405 -16.59 18.19 2.22
C SER A 405 -17.45 16.94 2.40
N VAL A 406 -18.65 16.96 1.83
CA VAL A 406 -19.49 15.76 1.79
C VAL A 406 -18.93 14.83 0.72
N GLN A 407 -18.01 13.96 1.11
CA GLN A 407 -17.72 12.78 0.33
C GLN A 407 -18.84 11.77 0.59
N SER A 408 -19.59 11.42 -0.45
CA SER A 408 -20.63 10.40 -0.38
C SER A 408 -19.99 9.01 -0.30
N GLY A 409 -19.60 8.59 0.90
CA GLY A 409 -18.99 7.31 1.15
C GLY A 409 -17.47 7.28 0.88
N ILE A 410 -16.75 6.55 1.72
CA ILE A 410 -15.32 6.28 1.56
C ILE A 410 -15.12 4.79 1.40
N PRO A 411 -14.63 4.33 0.23
CA PRO A 411 -14.22 2.95 0.05
C PRO A 411 -13.05 2.61 0.98
N PHE A 412 -13.07 1.42 1.55
CA PHE A 412 -11.98 0.91 2.36
C PHE A 412 -11.67 -0.55 2.04
N GLY A 413 -10.43 -0.94 2.29
CA GLY A 413 -9.95 -2.31 2.27
C GLY A 413 -9.33 -2.66 3.62
N LEU A 414 -9.70 -3.81 4.18
CA LEU A 414 -9.19 -4.32 5.43
C LEU A 414 -8.69 -5.74 5.23
N VAL A 415 -7.44 -5.97 5.59
CA VAL A 415 -6.83 -7.31 5.68
C VAL A 415 -6.76 -7.69 7.14
N VAL A 416 -7.23 -8.87 7.49
CA VAL A 416 -7.10 -9.45 8.83
C VAL A 416 -6.35 -10.77 8.73
N THR A 417 -5.34 -10.94 9.56
CA THR A 417 -4.59 -12.18 9.70
C THR A 417 -4.60 -12.65 11.16
N LEU A 418 -5.04 -13.87 11.38
CA LEU A 418 -5.06 -14.54 12.67
C LEU A 418 -4.11 -15.72 12.61
N LYS A 419 -3.04 -15.73 13.42
CA LYS A 419 -2.07 -16.84 13.50
C LYS A 419 -2.35 -17.69 14.74
N GLU A 420 -2.63 -18.97 14.51
CA GLU A 420 -2.88 -19.93 15.58
C GLU A 420 -1.55 -20.28 16.29
N ILE A 421 -1.51 -20.14 17.62
CA ILE A 421 -0.25 -20.21 18.40
C ILE A 421 0.27 -21.62 18.61
N ASN A 422 -0.53 -22.66 18.35
CA ASN A 422 -0.16 -24.06 18.48
C ASN A 422 0.09 -24.73 17.11
N GLY A 423 0.03 -23.98 16.01
CA GLY A 423 0.26 -24.48 14.66
C GLY A 423 -0.90 -25.29 14.07
N VAL A 424 -2.13 -25.14 14.60
CA VAL A 424 -3.29 -25.90 14.13
C VAL A 424 -3.99 -25.17 13.00
N ASN A 425 -4.22 -25.85 11.87
CA ASN A 425 -5.02 -25.31 10.79
C ASN A 425 -6.51 -25.22 11.19
N ARG A 426 -7.04 -24.00 11.23
CA ARG A 426 -8.44 -23.70 11.59
C ARG A 426 -9.24 -23.11 10.44
N TYR A 427 -8.70 -23.09 9.24
CA TYR A 427 -9.30 -22.41 8.10
C TYR A 427 -10.67 -22.95 7.76
N ALA A 428 -10.80 -24.28 7.56
CA ALA A 428 -12.10 -24.90 7.22
C ALA A 428 -13.16 -24.67 8.32
N THR A 429 -12.76 -24.76 9.59
CA THR A 429 -13.66 -24.48 10.72
C THR A 429 -14.14 -23.03 10.70
N PHE A 430 -13.25 -22.08 10.41
CA PHE A 430 -13.61 -20.67 10.32
C PHE A 430 -14.62 -20.41 9.19
N ILE A 431 -14.40 -20.97 8.00
CA ILE A 431 -15.33 -20.86 6.87
C ILE A 431 -16.73 -21.39 7.24
N GLN A 432 -16.81 -22.59 7.82
CA GLN A 432 -18.07 -23.17 8.25
C GLN A 432 -18.81 -22.31 9.28
N MET A 433 -18.08 -21.74 10.24
CA MET A 433 -18.64 -20.85 11.25
C MET A 433 -19.16 -19.54 10.65
N CYS A 434 -18.44 -18.98 9.68
CA CYS A 434 -18.88 -17.78 8.94
C CYS A 434 -20.18 -18.07 8.17
N GLN A 435 -20.23 -19.15 7.42
CA GLN A 435 -21.41 -19.57 6.66
C GLN A 435 -22.61 -19.83 7.58
N ALA A 436 -22.41 -20.50 8.71
CA ALA A 436 -23.45 -20.73 9.73
C ALA A 436 -23.99 -19.43 10.34
N LYS A 437 -23.24 -18.35 10.29
CA LYS A 437 -23.66 -16.99 10.73
C LYS A 437 -24.23 -16.14 9.59
N GLY A 438 -24.41 -16.71 8.40
CA GLY A 438 -24.97 -16.03 7.24
C GLY A 438 -23.98 -15.14 6.47
N TRP A 439 -22.66 -15.28 6.70
CA TRP A 439 -21.66 -14.61 5.89
C TRP A 439 -21.52 -15.27 4.52
N ILE A 440 -21.47 -14.47 3.47
CA ILE A 440 -21.06 -14.94 2.15
C ILE A 440 -19.54 -14.95 2.13
N VAL A 441 -18.96 -16.12 2.00
CA VAL A 441 -17.52 -16.33 1.95
C VAL A 441 -17.13 -16.65 0.53
N ASN A 442 -16.29 -15.81 -0.07
CA ASN A 442 -15.69 -16.05 -1.38
C ASN A 442 -14.21 -16.39 -1.17
N GLU A 443 -13.82 -17.58 -1.60
CA GLU A 443 -12.40 -17.95 -1.59
C GLU A 443 -11.66 -17.20 -2.71
N VAL A 444 -10.54 -16.56 -2.36
CA VAL A 444 -9.66 -15.93 -3.33
C VAL A 444 -8.67 -17.00 -3.80
N SER A 445 -9.00 -17.69 -4.88
CA SER A 445 -8.11 -18.70 -5.48
C SER A 445 -7.37 -18.11 -6.67
N ILE A 446 -6.04 -18.20 -6.65
CA ILE A 446 -5.17 -17.78 -7.75
C ILE A 446 -5.39 -18.70 -8.96
N GLU A 447 -5.55 -20.00 -8.73
CA GLU A 447 -5.66 -21.03 -9.77
C GLU A 447 -6.97 -20.92 -10.57
N ASN A 448 -8.09 -20.64 -9.90
CA ASN A 448 -9.38 -20.55 -10.56
C ASN A 448 -9.58 -19.31 -11.44
N ARG A 449 -8.82 -18.25 -11.24
CA ARG A 449 -8.95 -17.02 -12.03
C ARG A 449 -8.11 -17.02 -13.30
N ILE A 450 -7.00 -17.73 -13.33
CA ILE A 450 -6.23 -17.97 -14.56
C ILE A 450 -7.07 -18.76 -15.57
N ASP A 451 -7.80 -19.80 -15.11
CA ASP A 451 -8.70 -20.58 -15.94
C ASP A 451 -9.90 -19.78 -16.48
N ILE A 452 -10.43 -18.85 -15.70
CA ILE A 452 -11.53 -17.97 -16.14
C ILE A 452 -11.06 -16.97 -17.20
N TYR A 453 -9.84 -16.47 -17.09
CA TYR A 453 -9.26 -15.56 -18.09
C TYR A 453 -8.94 -16.31 -19.39
N LEU A 454 -8.37 -17.50 -19.34
CA LEU A 454 -8.13 -18.35 -20.51
C LEU A 454 -9.45 -18.74 -21.19
N LYS A 455 -10.48 -19.11 -20.44
CA LYS A 455 -11.82 -19.38 -20.97
C LYS A 455 -12.51 -18.14 -21.54
N GLY A 456 -12.24 -16.96 -21.01
CA GLY A 456 -12.73 -15.68 -21.52
C GLY A 456 -12.10 -15.31 -22.86
N GLU A 457 -10.82 -15.58 -23.06
CA GLU A 457 -10.15 -15.38 -24.34
C GLU A 457 -10.61 -16.38 -25.40
N GLU A 458 -10.81 -17.65 -25.06
CA GLU A 458 -11.36 -18.66 -25.97
C GLU A 458 -12.81 -18.36 -26.41
N SER A 459 -13.61 -17.64 -25.61
CA SER A 459 -14.99 -17.30 -25.97
C SER A 459 -15.10 -16.03 -26.84
N ILE A 460 -14.04 -15.27 -27.02
CA ILE A 460 -14.01 -14.06 -27.87
C ILE A 460 -13.53 -14.37 -29.30
N GLU A 461 -12.93 -15.52 -29.55
CA GLU A 461 -12.50 -15.94 -30.90
C GLU A 461 -13.58 -16.70 -31.70
N LEU A 462 -14.82 -16.82 -31.22
CA LEU A 462 -15.89 -17.62 -31.84
C LEU A 462 -17.14 -16.84 -32.27
N ASP A 463 -17.02 -15.53 -32.60
CA ASP A 463 -18.10 -14.80 -33.28
C ASP A 463 -17.57 -13.90 -34.41
#